data_7bcd708c5c0d4c783e789e3cd8f5be37
#
_entry.id   7bcd708c5c0d4c783e789e3cd8f5be37
#
_cell.length_a   1.000
_cell.length_b   1.000
_cell.length_c   1.000
_cell.angle_alpha   90.00
_cell.angle_beta   90.00
_cell.angle_gamma   90.00
#
_symmetry.space_group_name_H-M   'P 1'
#
loop_
_entity.id
_entity.type
_entity.pdbx_description
1 polymer ?
#
loop_
_entity_poly.entity_id
_entity_poly.type
_entity_poly.pdbx_seq_one_letter_code
_entity_poly.pdbx_strand_id
1 'polypeptide(L)'
;DSRTGVVMSPPNLPGWDNIPIVGIFEKEFGIRTAIHNDANACALAEWQFGAGAGTRNMIFLTFGTGLGAGLILDGRIYTGTNDNAGELGHIRLSDFGPVGYGKCGSFEGFCSGGGIRQLAQFAVKERLQMGEKVAWCPEGDPERIDARLVAQAAAEGDVLALEIYRTSARYLGRGLSIVIDLINPEMIVIGSIYARNENLMKPYTEEVIAREALSHARRV
;
A
#
# COMPACT_ATOMS: atom_id res chain seq x y z
N ASP A 1 17.99 8.87 -4.72
CA ASP A 1 18.04 10.28 -4.31
C ASP A 1 17.65 11.14 -5.51
N SER A 2 16.49 11.79 -5.45
CA SER A 2 15.93 12.58 -6.55
C SER A 2 16.70 13.88 -6.82
N ARG A 3 17.45 14.40 -5.84
CA ARG A 3 18.22 15.64 -5.96
C ARG A 3 19.55 15.43 -6.67
N THR A 4 20.17 14.26 -6.45
CA THR A 4 21.47 13.93 -7.07
C THR A 4 21.32 13.12 -8.36
N GLY A 5 20.12 12.59 -8.63
CA GLY A 5 19.88 11.74 -9.79
C GLY A 5 20.52 10.35 -9.70
N VAL A 6 20.77 9.87 -8.47
CA VAL A 6 21.51 8.63 -8.20
C VAL A 6 20.56 7.59 -7.61
N VAL A 7 20.61 6.36 -8.14
CA VAL A 7 19.95 5.19 -7.54
C VAL A 7 20.83 4.69 -6.39
N MET A 8 20.20 4.50 -5.22
CA MET A 8 20.90 4.11 -4.00
C MET A 8 20.30 2.83 -3.43
N SER A 9 21.01 1.73 -3.55
CA SER A 9 20.73 0.41 -2.91
C SER A 9 19.25 -0.02 -2.97
N PRO A 10 18.60 -0.04 -4.14
CA PRO A 10 17.20 -0.45 -4.22
C PRO A 10 17.07 -1.94 -3.86
N PRO A 11 16.16 -2.31 -2.95
CA PRO A 11 16.10 -3.68 -2.41
C PRO A 11 15.77 -4.73 -3.48
N ASN A 12 15.10 -4.32 -4.56
CA ASN A 12 14.68 -5.21 -5.65
C ASN A 12 15.65 -5.27 -6.84
N LEU A 13 16.76 -4.52 -6.80
CA LEU A 13 17.78 -4.47 -7.86
C LEU A 13 19.17 -4.68 -7.27
N PRO A 14 19.56 -5.92 -6.93
CA PRO A 14 20.88 -6.22 -6.39
C PRO A 14 22.00 -5.72 -7.32
N GLY A 15 22.99 -5.02 -6.77
CA GLY A 15 24.10 -4.45 -7.53
C GLY A 15 23.83 -3.05 -8.15
N TRP A 16 22.64 -2.53 -7.98
CA TRP A 16 22.28 -1.17 -8.41
C TRP A 16 22.52 -0.15 -7.28
N ASP A 17 23.75 0.00 -6.87
CA ASP A 17 24.11 0.98 -5.86
C ASP A 17 25.00 2.08 -6.43
N ASN A 18 24.70 3.32 -6.04
CA ASN A 18 25.40 4.53 -6.52
C ASN A 18 25.42 4.71 -8.05
N ILE A 19 24.33 4.30 -8.73
CA ILE A 19 24.22 4.45 -10.19
C ILE A 19 23.71 5.86 -10.52
N PRO A 20 24.50 6.71 -11.23
CA PRO A 20 24.09 8.06 -11.62
C PRO A 20 23.15 8.03 -12.84
N ILE A 21 21.96 7.47 -12.63
CA ILE A 21 21.02 7.12 -13.71
C ILE A 21 20.60 8.35 -14.53
N VAL A 22 20.37 9.48 -13.88
CA VAL A 22 19.99 10.72 -14.56
C VAL A 22 21.09 11.16 -15.55
N GLY A 23 22.34 11.21 -15.09
CA GLY A 23 23.47 11.59 -15.96
C GLY A 23 23.70 10.61 -17.12
N ILE A 24 23.46 9.30 -16.90
CA ILE A 24 23.54 8.28 -17.95
C ILE A 24 22.48 8.56 -19.02
N PHE A 25 21.21 8.77 -18.63
CA PHE A 25 20.12 9.01 -19.58
C PHE A 25 20.27 10.35 -20.31
N GLU A 26 20.65 11.41 -19.61
CA GLU A 26 20.90 12.73 -20.24
C GLU A 26 22.01 12.66 -21.27
N LYS A 27 23.09 11.94 -20.96
CA LYS A 27 24.22 11.75 -21.89
C LYS A 27 23.84 10.92 -23.11
N GLU A 28 23.07 9.85 -22.90
CA GLU A 28 22.72 8.91 -23.97
C GLU A 28 21.65 9.46 -24.90
N PHE A 29 20.64 10.12 -24.34
CA PHE A 29 19.45 10.55 -25.11
C PHE A 29 19.37 12.06 -25.38
N GLY A 30 20.20 12.87 -24.73
CA GLY A 30 20.17 14.32 -24.87
C GLY A 30 18.88 14.96 -24.31
N ILE A 31 18.18 14.28 -23.41
CA ILE A 31 16.89 14.68 -22.85
C ILE A 31 17.04 14.95 -21.36
N ARG A 32 16.49 16.08 -20.90
CA ARG A 32 16.44 16.40 -19.47
C ARG A 32 15.70 15.29 -18.73
N THR A 33 16.34 14.70 -17.73
CA THR A 33 15.85 13.55 -16.99
C THR A 33 15.67 13.89 -15.51
N ALA A 34 14.64 13.32 -14.89
CA ALA A 34 14.42 13.33 -13.45
C ALA A 34 14.11 11.92 -12.95
N ILE A 35 14.43 11.64 -11.70
CA ILE A 35 14.13 10.37 -11.05
C ILE A 35 13.25 10.62 -9.82
N HIS A 36 12.24 9.78 -9.65
CA HIS A 36 11.45 9.67 -8.44
C HIS A 36 11.25 8.19 -8.09
N ASN A 37 10.89 7.88 -6.86
CA ASN A 37 10.40 6.55 -6.57
C ASN A 37 9.02 6.37 -7.22
N ASP A 38 8.57 5.13 -7.36
CA ASP A 38 7.34 4.77 -8.08
C ASP A 38 6.08 5.38 -7.42
N ALA A 39 5.98 5.38 -6.08
CA ALA A 39 4.83 5.96 -5.38
C ALA A 39 4.76 7.49 -5.59
N ASN A 40 5.89 8.19 -5.54
CA ASN A 40 5.96 9.63 -5.82
C ASN A 40 5.61 9.95 -7.27
N ALA A 41 6.08 9.14 -8.22
CA ALA A 41 5.74 9.31 -9.64
C ALA A 41 4.24 9.11 -9.88
N CYS A 42 3.64 8.08 -9.28
CA CYS A 42 2.19 7.86 -9.33
C CYS A 42 1.40 8.99 -8.66
N ALA A 43 1.87 9.49 -7.51
CA ALA A 43 1.23 10.63 -6.85
C ALA A 43 1.23 11.89 -7.73
N LEU A 44 2.34 12.18 -8.40
CA LEU A 44 2.42 13.28 -9.37
C LEU A 44 1.47 13.08 -10.54
N ALA A 45 1.37 11.87 -11.07
CA ALA A 45 0.47 11.55 -12.19
C ALA A 45 -1.00 11.73 -11.79
N GLU A 46 -1.40 11.18 -10.64
CA GLU A 46 -2.77 11.33 -10.12
C GLU A 46 -3.11 12.78 -9.77
N TRP A 47 -2.16 13.53 -9.25
CA TRP A 47 -2.36 14.93 -8.93
C TRP A 47 -2.49 15.81 -10.16
N GLN A 48 -1.72 15.56 -11.23
CA GLN A 48 -1.72 16.39 -12.43
C GLN A 48 -2.81 15.99 -13.43
N PHE A 49 -3.09 14.69 -13.54
CA PHE A 49 -3.90 14.14 -14.62
C PHE A 49 -5.03 13.21 -14.16
N GLY A 50 -5.04 12.83 -12.90
CA GLY A 50 -5.98 11.85 -12.34
C GLY A 50 -6.97 12.45 -11.34
N ALA A 51 -7.38 11.63 -10.38
CA ALA A 51 -8.39 11.96 -9.39
C ALA A 51 -8.01 13.14 -8.48
N GLY A 52 -6.72 13.37 -8.27
CA GLY A 52 -6.20 14.46 -7.42
C GLY A 52 -6.10 15.83 -8.11
N ALA A 53 -6.52 15.95 -9.38
CA ALA A 53 -6.39 17.21 -10.11
C ALA A 53 -7.14 18.35 -9.41
N GLY A 54 -6.45 19.47 -9.18
CA GLY A 54 -6.99 20.67 -8.52
C GLY A 54 -6.84 20.69 -6.99
N THR A 55 -6.44 19.60 -6.35
CA THR A 55 -6.13 19.59 -4.91
C THR A 55 -4.77 20.21 -4.63
N ARG A 56 -4.58 20.72 -3.41
CA ARG A 56 -3.28 21.20 -2.94
C ARG A 56 -2.61 20.21 -1.98
N ASN A 57 -3.43 19.41 -1.28
CA ASN A 57 -2.97 18.43 -0.30
C ASN A 57 -3.61 17.08 -0.61
N MET A 58 -2.86 16.19 -1.25
CA MET A 58 -3.32 14.87 -1.66
C MET A 58 -2.30 13.81 -1.24
N ILE A 59 -2.81 12.65 -0.87
CA ILE A 59 -1.98 11.47 -0.63
C ILE A 59 -2.36 10.39 -1.63
N PHE A 60 -1.38 9.83 -2.30
CA PHE A 60 -1.55 8.63 -3.12
C PHE A 60 -1.00 7.42 -2.37
N LEU A 61 -1.77 6.34 -2.36
CA LEU A 61 -1.35 5.04 -1.83
C LEU A 61 -1.29 4.01 -2.97
N THR A 62 -0.12 3.44 -3.19
CA THR A 62 0.01 2.26 -4.02
C THR A 62 -0.21 1.01 -3.17
N PHE A 63 -1.12 0.16 -3.61
CA PHE A 63 -1.58 -1.03 -2.87
C PHE A 63 -1.27 -2.27 -3.71
N GLY A 64 0.02 -2.53 -3.88
CA GLY A 64 0.56 -3.59 -4.73
C GLY A 64 1.12 -4.77 -3.94
N THR A 65 2.26 -5.30 -4.34
CA THR A 65 3.03 -6.30 -3.59
C THR A 65 3.41 -5.77 -2.21
N GLY A 66 3.84 -4.50 -2.15
CA GLY A 66 4.03 -3.70 -0.95
C GLY A 66 2.98 -2.58 -0.84
N LEU A 67 3.20 -1.65 0.09
CA LEU A 67 2.41 -0.45 0.30
C LEU A 67 3.34 0.76 0.40
N GLY A 68 3.34 1.60 -0.63
CA GLY A 68 4.03 2.87 -0.66
C GLY A 68 3.06 4.05 -0.72
N ALA A 69 3.55 5.26 -0.46
CA ALA A 69 2.76 6.47 -0.61
C ALA A 69 3.58 7.61 -1.21
N GLY A 70 2.89 8.49 -1.92
CA GLY A 70 3.42 9.78 -2.38
C GLY A 70 2.57 10.92 -1.82
N LEU A 71 3.21 11.96 -1.35
CA LEU A 71 2.59 13.07 -0.65
C LEU A 71 2.65 14.34 -1.52
N ILE A 72 1.50 14.90 -1.86
CA ILE A 72 1.40 16.26 -2.41
C ILE A 72 0.98 17.16 -1.26
N LEU A 73 1.83 18.10 -0.89
CA LEU A 73 1.56 19.06 0.18
C LEU A 73 1.80 20.48 -0.34
N ASP A 74 0.83 21.35 -0.11
CA ASP A 74 0.85 22.75 -0.62
C ASP A 74 1.09 22.86 -2.14
N GLY A 75 0.54 21.90 -2.91
CA GLY A 75 0.64 21.89 -4.37
C GLY A 75 2.04 21.51 -4.89
N ARG A 76 2.77 20.66 -4.16
CA ARG A 76 4.07 20.14 -4.57
C ARG A 76 4.31 18.75 -3.96
N ILE A 77 5.12 17.96 -4.64
CA ILE A 77 5.58 16.68 -4.08
C ILE A 77 6.45 16.94 -2.84
N TYR A 78 6.15 16.22 -1.77
CA TYR A 78 6.91 16.27 -0.54
C TYR A 78 7.70 14.98 -0.36
N THR A 79 9.02 15.07 -0.44
CA THR A 79 9.94 13.93 -0.34
C THR A 79 10.67 13.85 1.00
N GLY A 80 10.52 14.88 1.84
CA GLY A 80 11.21 14.94 3.13
C GLY A 80 12.68 15.33 3.02
N THR A 81 13.43 15.11 4.09
CA THR A 81 14.82 15.52 4.19
C THR A 81 15.76 14.70 3.28
N ASN A 82 15.47 13.41 3.13
CA ASN A 82 16.34 12.44 2.46
C ASN A 82 15.55 11.51 1.51
N ASP A 83 14.51 12.02 0.87
CA ASP A 83 13.61 11.32 -0.04
C ASP A 83 12.84 10.11 0.55
N ASN A 84 12.73 10.03 1.88
CA ASN A 84 11.99 8.95 2.57
C ASN A 84 10.64 9.41 3.17
N ALA A 85 10.11 10.55 2.78
CA ALA A 85 8.73 10.88 3.14
C ALA A 85 7.75 9.98 2.36
N GLY A 86 6.66 9.62 3.01
CA GLY A 86 5.65 8.74 2.40
C GLY A 86 5.84 7.25 2.70
N GLU A 87 6.78 6.87 3.56
CA GLU A 87 6.97 5.47 4.01
C GLU A 87 5.85 5.00 4.95
N LEU A 88 4.59 5.23 4.55
CA LEU A 88 3.40 4.91 5.37
C LEU A 88 3.28 3.41 5.61
N GLY A 89 3.69 2.58 4.66
CA GLY A 89 3.69 1.12 4.80
C GLY A 89 4.48 0.63 6.02
N HIS A 90 5.45 1.43 6.47
CA HIS A 90 6.32 1.10 7.59
C HIS A 90 5.77 1.51 8.97
N ILE A 91 4.59 2.15 9.02
CA ILE A 91 3.91 2.47 10.29
C ILE A 91 3.46 1.17 10.95
N ARG A 92 3.77 1.01 12.24
CA ARG A 92 3.30 -0.14 13.04
C ARG A 92 1.85 0.11 13.47
N LEU A 93 0.95 -0.79 13.10
CA LEU A 93 -0.47 -0.74 13.47
C LEU A 93 -0.85 -1.74 14.56
N SER A 94 0.00 -2.75 14.80
CA SER A 94 -0.19 -3.78 15.82
C SER A 94 1.16 -4.35 16.25
N ASP A 95 1.23 -4.87 17.48
CA ASP A 95 2.43 -5.57 17.97
C ASP A 95 2.61 -6.94 17.32
N PHE A 96 1.52 -7.52 16.82
CA PHE A 96 1.47 -8.82 16.15
C PHE A 96 0.83 -8.71 14.78
N GLY A 97 1.11 -9.65 13.91
CA GLY A 97 0.47 -9.75 12.59
C GLY A 97 1.44 -10.00 11.45
N PRO A 98 0.99 -9.86 10.21
CA PRO A 98 1.82 -10.08 9.04
C PRO A 98 3.03 -9.14 8.99
N VAL A 99 4.05 -9.59 8.28
CA VAL A 99 5.31 -8.84 8.13
C VAL A 99 5.31 -8.09 6.81
N GLY A 100 5.54 -6.78 6.85
CA GLY A 100 5.84 -5.95 5.70
C GLY A 100 7.22 -5.32 5.87
N TYR A 101 8.09 -5.45 4.86
CA TYR A 101 9.45 -4.94 4.85
C TYR A 101 10.22 -5.17 6.18
N GLY A 102 10.19 -6.43 6.66
CA GLY A 102 10.85 -6.85 7.89
C GLY A 102 10.19 -6.40 9.20
N LYS A 103 9.07 -5.66 9.16
CA LYS A 103 8.35 -5.19 10.35
C LYS A 103 7.03 -5.93 10.53
N CYS A 104 6.93 -6.68 11.64
CA CYS A 104 5.69 -7.33 12.06
C CYS A 104 4.61 -6.31 12.41
N GLY A 105 3.37 -6.57 12.03
CA GLY A 105 2.22 -5.72 12.36
C GLY A 105 2.25 -4.34 11.71
N SER A 106 3.01 -4.17 10.63
CA SER A 106 3.08 -2.91 9.87
C SER A 106 1.84 -2.69 8.99
N PHE A 107 1.64 -1.45 8.57
CA PHE A 107 0.57 -1.09 7.66
C PHE A 107 0.68 -1.90 6.34
N GLU A 108 1.88 -1.98 5.76
CA GLU A 108 2.14 -2.85 4.61
C GLU A 108 1.85 -4.32 4.92
N GLY A 109 2.27 -4.81 6.11
CA GLY A 109 2.03 -6.19 6.53
C GLY A 109 0.56 -6.57 6.52
N PHE A 110 -0.34 -5.69 6.92
CA PHE A 110 -1.79 -5.98 6.89
C PHE A 110 -2.45 -5.69 5.55
N CYS A 111 -1.97 -4.71 4.80
CA CYS A 111 -2.75 -4.12 3.71
C CYS A 111 -2.18 -4.38 2.31
N SER A 112 -0.92 -4.79 2.16
CA SER A 112 -0.35 -5.13 0.85
C SER A 112 -0.82 -6.49 0.33
N GLY A 113 -0.58 -6.77 -0.94
CA GLY A 113 -0.81 -8.10 -1.51
C GLY A 113 -0.01 -9.19 -0.79
N GLY A 114 1.23 -8.89 -0.39
CA GLY A 114 2.05 -9.75 0.47
C GLY A 114 1.41 -9.97 1.84
N GLY A 115 0.79 -8.94 2.41
CA GLY A 115 0.08 -9.00 3.68
C GLY A 115 -1.21 -9.83 3.61
N ILE A 116 -2.05 -9.59 2.61
CA ILE A 116 -3.27 -10.38 2.37
C ILE A 116 -2.92 -11.86 2.19
N ARG A 117 -1.85 -12.18 1.46
CA ARG A 117 -1.34 -13.55 1.34
C ARG A 117 -1.01 -14.15 2.69
N GLN A 118 -0.25 -13.45 3.54
CA GLN A 118 0.13 -13.94 4.87
C GLN A 118 -1.10 -14.15 5.77
N LEU A 119 -2.05 -13.21 5.79
CA LEU A 119 -3.32 -13.37 6.51
C LEU A 119 -4.05 -14.65 6.07
N ALA A 120 -4.11 -14.89 4.76
CA ALA A 120 -4.75 -16.08 4.21
C ALA A 120 -4.01 -17.35 4.59
N GLN A 121 -2.69 -17.38 4.50
CA GLN A 121 -1.87 -18.52 4.90
C GLN A 121 -2.08 -18.88 6.38
N PHE A 122 -2.13 -17.89 7.27
CA PHE A 122 -2.42 -18.11 8.68
C PHE A 122 -3.81 -18.69 8.90
N ALA A 123 -4.83 -18.07 8.33
CA ALA A 123 -6.21 -18.49 8.49
C ALA A 123 -6.46 -19.91 7.93
N VAL A 124 -5.88 -20.21 6.77
CA VAL A 124 -6.00 -21.55 6.15
C VAL A 124 -5.25 -22.60 6.96
N LYS A 125 -4.03 -22.31 7.46
CA LYS A 125 -3.29 -23.22 8.34
C LYS A 125 -4.11 -23.60 9.59
N GLU A 126 -4.77 -22.62 10.20
CA GLU A 126 -5.64 -22.84 11.36
C GLU A 126 -6.79 -23.81 11.01
N ARG A 127 -7.48 -23.60 9.88
CA ARG A 127 -8.57 -24.50 9.43
C ARG A 127 -8.08 -25.93 9.16
N LEU A 128 -6.95 -26.05 8.47
CA LEU A 128 -6.36 -27.37 8.20
C LEU A 128 -5.97 -28.12 9.49
N GLN A 129 -5.46 -27.41 10.51
CA GLN A 129 -5.16 -28.00 11.82
C GLN A 129 -6.40 -28.51 12.55
N MET A 130 -7.57 -27.90 12.32
CA MET A 130 -8.85 -28.39 12.83
C MET A 130 -9.45 -29.54 12.00
N GLY A 131 -8.76 -30.00 10.94
CA GLY A 131 -9.23 -31.04 10.04
C GLY A 131 -10.22 -30.56 8.96
N GLU A 132 -10.41 -29.23 8.84
CA GLU A 132 -11.27 -28.63 7.82
C GLU A 132 -10.56 -28.57 6.47
N LYS A 133 -11.32 -28.58 5.37
CA LYS A 133 -10.81 -28.36 4.02
C LYS A 133 -11.18 -26.95 3.56
N VAL A 134 -10.23 -26.25 2.98
CA VAL A 134 -10.45 -24.95 2.34
C VAL A 134 -10.41 -25.15 0.83
N ALA A 135 -11.57 -25.02 0.18
CA ALA A 135 -11.75 -25.41 -1.23
C ALA A 135 -10.84 -24.62 -2.21
N TRP A 136 -10.59 -23.34 -1.92
CA TRP A 136 -9.75 -22.50 -2.75
C TRP A 136 -8.24 -22.56 -2.42
N CYS A 137 -7.85 -23.40 -1.42
CA CYS A 137 -6.44 -23.63 -1.12
C CYS A 137 -5.86 -24.66 -2.10
N PRO A 138 -4.89 -24.31 -2.98
CA PRO A 138 -4.37 -25.22 -3.98
C PRO A 138 -3.71 -26.45 -3.35
N GLU A 139 -4.22 -27.64 -3.66
CA GLU A 139 -3.70 -28.93 -3.16
C GLU A 139 -3.62 -29.05 -1.63
N GLY A 140 -4.31 -28.15 -0.91
CA GLY A 140 -4.22 -28.07 0.55
C GLY A 140 -2.90 -27.48 1.06
N ASP A 141 -2.14 -26.82 0.19
CA ASP A 141 -0.87 -26.18 0.53
C ASP A 141 -1.03 -24.65 0.69
N PRO A 142 -1.02 -24.11 1.92
CA PRO A 142 -1.17 -22.69 2.17
C PRO A 142 -0.05 -21.82 1.55
N GLU A 143 1.13 -22.37 1.30
CA GLU A 143 2.24 -21.61 0.73
C GLU A 143 2.00 -21.22 -0.75
N ARG A 144 1.08 -21.91 -1.41
CA ARG A 144 0.65 -21.63 -2.79
C ARG A 144 -0.44 -20.58 -2.91
N ILE A 145 -0.93 -20.05 -1.80
CA ILE A 145 -1.93 -19.00 -1.78
C ILE A 145 -1.27 -17.66 -2.13
N ASP A 146 -1.94 -16.90 -3.01
CA ASP A 146 -1.64 -15.51 -3.30
C ASP A 146 -2.88 -14.62 -3.07
N ALA A 147 -2.68 -13.30 -3.10
CA ALA A 147 -3.77 -12.35 -2.88
C ALA A 147 -4.87 -12.42 -3.97
N ARG A 148 -4.55 -12.93 -5.15
CA ARG A 148 -5.49 -13.08 -6.27
C ARG A 148 -6.47 -14.22 -6.00
N LEU A 149 -5.97 -15.35 -5.51
CA LEU A 149 -6.83 -16.49 -5.11
C LEU A 149 -7.79 -16.08 -3.98
N VAL A 150 -7.30 -15.32 -3.00
CA VAL A 150 -8.15 -14.80 -1.91
C VAL A 150 -9.24 -13.88 -2.46
N ALA A 151 -8.87 -12.97 -3.41
CA ALA A 151 -9.84 -12.08 -4.03
C ALA A 151 -10.92 -12.83 -4.80
N GLN A 152 -10.54 -13.87 -5.54
CA GLN A 152 -11.47 -14.72 -6.28
C GLN A 152 -12.42 -15.44 -5.34
N ALA A 153 -11.90 -16.10 -4.31
CA ALA A 153 -12.73 -16.81 -3.30
C ALA A 153 -13.69 -15.84 -2.58
N ALA A 154 -13.23 -14.63 -2.24
CA ALA A 154 -14.08 -13.62 -1.64
C ALA A 154 -15.20 -13.15 -2.59
N ALA A 155 -14.90 -12.99 -3.87
CA ALA A 155 -15.90 -12.64 -4.90
C ALA A 155 -16.94 -13.76 -5.10
N GLU A 156 -16.57 -15.02 -4.89
CA GLU A 156 -17.45 -16.20 -4.91
C GLU A 156 -18.24 -16.37 -3.60
N GLY A 157 -18.00 -15.53 -2.60
CA GLY A 157 -18.73 -15.50 -1.32
C GLY A 157 -18.15 -16.42 -0.25
N ASP A 158 -16.91 -16.90 -0.39
CA ASP A 158 -16.26 -17.70 0.65
C ASP A 158 -16.07 -16.89 1.94
N VAL A 159 -16.58 -17.43 3.04
CA VAL A 159 -16.62 -16.72 4.35
C VAL A 159 -15.22 -16.44 4.88
N LEU A 160 -14.28 -17.37 4.73
CA LEU A 160 -12.92 -17.20 5.22
C LEU A 160 -12.18 -16.13 4.42
N ALA A 161 -12.32 -16.16 3.11
CA ALA A 161 -11.73 -15.14 2.23
C ALA A 161 -12.30 -13.74 2.49
N LEU A 162 -13.62 -13.64 2.73
CA LEU A 162 -14.28 -12.38 3.14
C LEU A 162 -13.75 -11.87 4.49
N GLU A 163 -13.51 -12.73 5.47
CA GLU A 163 -12.93 -12.35 6.78
C GLU A 163 -11.49 -11.84 6.65
N ILE A 164 -10.70 -12.42 5.75
CA ILE A 164 -9.35 -11.95 5.45
C ILE A 164 -9.39 -10.52 4.89
N TYR A 165 -10.25 -10.25 3.90
CA TYR A 165 -10.43 -8.92 3.35
C TYR A 165 -10.98 -7.93 4.39
N ARG A 166 -11.92 -8.34 5.24
CA ARG A 166 -12.43 -7.52 6.35
C ARG A 166 -11.33 -7.14 7.32
N THR A 167 -10.44 -8.08 7.65
CA THR A 167 -9.29 -7.82 8.51
C THR A 167 -8.34 -6.80 7.88
N SER A 168 -7.93 -7.00 6.64
CA SER A 168 -7.10 -6.07 5.90
C SER A 168 -7.74 -4.67 5.82
N ALA A 169 -9.05 -4.60 5.49
CA ALA A 169 -9.80 -3.36 5.39
C ALA A 169 -9.87 -2.57 6.71
N ARG A 170 -10.03 -3.25 7.84
CA ARG A 170 -10.01 -2.61 9.17
C ARG A 170 -8.64 -2.01 9.49
N TYR A 171 -7.57 -2.70 9.15
CA TYR A 171 -6.23 -2.16 9.32
C TYR A 171 -5.93 -1.02 8.34
N LEU A 172 -6.48 -1.08 7.11
CA LEU A 172 -6.45 0.04 6.19
C LEU A 172 -7.12 1.28 6.82
N GLY A 173 -8.30 1.12 7.39
CA GLY A 173 -9.00 2.20 8.09
C GLY A 173 -8.18 2.80 9.24
N ARG A 174 -7.50 1.97 10.04
CA ARG A 174 -6.60 2.46 11.10
C ARG A 174 -5.43 3.27 10.55
N GLY A 175 -4.75 2.75 9.52
CA GLY A 175 -3.65 3.46 8.89
C GLY A 175 -4.09 4.79 8.29
N LEU A 176 -5.24 4.80 7.60
CA LEU A 176 -5.81 6.01 7.02
C LEU A 176 -6.22 7.01 8.10
N SER A 177 -6.78 6.58 9.22
CA SER A 177 -7.13 7.47 10.34
C SER A 177 -5.90 8.22 10.87
N ILE A 178 -4.77 7.52 11.04
CA ILE A 178 -3.51 8.16 11.43
C ILE A 178 -3.07 9.21 10.41
N VAL A 179 -3.17 8.87 9.13
CA VAL A 179 -2.77 9.78 8.03
C VAL A 179 -3.70 10.99 7.95
N ILE A 180 -5.01 10.79 8.10
CA ILE A 180 -6.02 11.86 8.13
C ILE A 180 -5.75 12.83 9.27
N ASP A 181 -5.53 12.32 10.47
CA ASP A 181 -5.32 13.17 11.66
C ASP A 181 -3.95 13.87 11.65
N LEU A 182 -2.94 13.27 11.02
CA LEU A 182 -1.59 13.82 10.97
C LEU A 182 -1.40 14.86 9.86
N ILE A 183 -1.96 14.60 8.68
CA ILE A 183 -1.72 15.39 7.46
C ILE A 183 -2.94 16.26 7.11
N ASN A 184 -4.14 15.80 7.43
CA ASN A 184 -5.42 16.42 7.06
C ASN A 184 -5.48 16.75 5.55
N PRO A 185 -5.36 15.75 4.67
CA PRO A 185 -5.37 15.98 3.23
C PRO A 185 -6.78 16.33 2.73
N GLU A 186 -6.87 16.94 1.55
CA GLU A 186 -8.14 17.16 0.83
C GLU A 186 -8.65 15.88 0.18
N MET A 187 -7.72 14.95 -0.15
CA MET A 187 -8.02 13.71 -0.85
C MET A 187 -6.98 12.63 -0.58
N ILE A 188 -7.44 11.40 -0.49
CA ILE A 188 -6.59 10.20 -0.49
C ILE A 188 -6.98 9.33 -1.69
N VAL A 189 -6.05 9.14 -2.62
CA VAL A 189 -6.22 8.27 -3.80
C VAL A 189 -5.57 6.92 -3.53
N ILE A 190 -6.35 5.84 -3.64
CA ILE A 190 -5.85 4.48 -3.37
C ILE A 190 -5.94 3.66 -4.65
N GLY A 191 -4.79 3.21 -5.15
CA GLY A 191 -4.69 2.45 -6.39
C GLY A 191 -4.66 0.92 -6.20
N SER A 192 -4.47 0.23 -7.32
CA SER A 192 -4.08 -1.18 -7.43
C SER A 192 -5.08 -2.17 -6.80
N ILE A 193 -4.69 -2.93 -5.77
CA ILE A 193 -5.53 -3.99 -5.16
C ILE A 193 -6.81 -3.42 -4.57
N TYR A 194 -6.74 -2.27 -3.89
CA TYR A 194 -7.94 -1.65 -3.32
C TYR A 194 -8.95 -1.29 -4.40
N ALA A 195 -8.53 -0.61 -5.47
CA ALA A 195 -9.42 -0.20 -6.55
C ALA A 195 -10.13 -1.40 -7.23
N ARG A 196 -9.48 -2.57 -7.28
CA ARG A 196 -10.08 -3.80 -7.82
C ARG A 196 -11.04 -4.49 -6.86
N ASN A 197 -10.93 -4.23 -5.57
CA ASN A 197 -11.68 -4.90 -4.49
C ASN A 197 -12.38 -3.88 -3.58
N GLU A 198 -12.72 -2.71 -4.10
CA GLU A 198 -13.31 -1.60 -3.34
C GLU A 198 -14.56 -2.05 -2.57
N ASN A 199 -15.43 -2.80 -3.24
CA ASN A 199 -16.66 -3.33 -2.65
C ASN A 199 -16.44 -4.25 -1.43
N LEU A 200 -15.30 -4.96 -1.39
CA LEU A 200 -14.95 -5.83 -0.27
C LEU A 200 -14.30 -5.06 0.90
N MET A 201 -13.66 -3.93 0.61
CA MET A 201 -12.83 -3.24 1.59
C MET A 201 -13.47 -1.95 2.11
N LYS A 202 -14.05 -1.13 1.24
CA LYS A 202 -14.54 0.21 1.53
C LYS A 202 -15.46 0.28 2.76
N PRO A 203 -16.51 -0.56 2.91
CA PRO A 203 -17.43 -0.45 4.04
C PRO A 203 -16.72 -0.58 5.40
N TYR A 204 -15.77 -1.51 5.52
CA TYR A 204 -15.04 -1.75 6.76
C TYR A 204 -13.93 -0.71 7.01
N THR A 205 -13.35 -0.20 5.94
CA THR A 205 -12.36 0.89 6.00
C THR A 205 -13.02 2.17 6.50
N GLU A 206 -14.16 2.57 5.92
CA GLU A 206 -14.91 3.75 6.30
C GLU A 206 -15.50 3.66 7.72
N GLU A 207 -15.97 2.47 8.14
CA GLU A 207 -16.42 2.22 9.51
C GLU A 207 -15.33 2.55 10.53
N VAL A 208 -14.08 2.12 10.26
CA VAL A 208 -12.95 2.40 11.16
C VAL A 208 -12.56 3.85 11.13
N ILE A 209 -12.49 4.48 9.96
CA ILE A 209 -12.21 5.92 9.83
C ILE A 209 -13.27 6.75 10.60
N ALA A 210 -14.54 6.38 10.46
CA ALA A 210 -15.62 7.08 11.16
C ALA A 210 -15.50 7.01 12.69
N ARG A 211 -14.91 5.92 13.21
CA ARG A 211 -14.72 5.71 14.64
C ARG A 211 -13.43 6.32 15.17
N GLU A 212 -12.34 6.25 14.40
CA GLU A 212 -10.98 6.53 14.90
C GLU A 212 -10.44 7.90 14.48
N ALA A 213 -10.78 8.41 13.30
CA ALA A 213 -10.32 9.72 12.85
C ALA A 213 -11.14 10.87 13.45
N LEU A 214 -10.48 12.01 13.68
CA LEU A 214 -11.10 13.22 14.19
C LEU A 214 -12.26 13.67 13.29
N SER A 215 -13.44 13.94 13.86
CA SER A 215 -14.69 14.16 13.12
C SER A 215 -14.62 15.26 12.05
N HIS A 216 -13.83 16.31 12.29
CA HIS A 216 -13.63 17.39 11.32
C HIS A 216 -12.58 17.06 10.25
N ALA A 217 -11.60 16.22 10.57
CA ALA A 217 -10.52 15.84 9.64
C ALA A 217 -10.95 14.77 8.64
N ARG A 218 -11.91 13.91 8.98
CA ARG A 218 -12.34 12.77 8.15
C ARG A 218 -13.25 13.11 6.96
N ARG A 219 -13.41 14.37 6.63
CA ARG A 219 -14.13 14.84 5.44
C ARG A 219 -13.21 14.90 4.21
N VAL A 220 -12.47 13.84 4.00
CA VAL A 220 -11.48 13.66 2.94
C VAL A 220 -11.98 12.68 1.89
#